data_b2a477a99d648a0499f988d64b9b3d86
#
_entry.id   b2a477a99d648a0499f988d64b9b3d86
#
_cell.length_a   1.000
_cell.length_b   1.000
_cell.length_c   1.000
_cell.angle_alpha   90.00
_cell.angle_beta   90.00
_cell.angle_gamma   90.00
#
_symmetry.space_group_name_H-M   'P 1'
#
loop_
_entity.id
_entity.type
_entity.pdbx_description
1 polymer ?
#
loop_
_entity_poly.entity_id
_entity_poly.type
_entity_poly.pdbx_seq_one_letter_code
_entity_poly.pdbx_strand_id
1 'polypeptide(L)'
;WDMIKLYTRVIPGMKYNETELRADFPNGSRIQLFGAENPDSARGQFFDYVFCDEYAQMDERMFPEIIRPAIADRKGGICFIGTPNGMDAFYDLYEKAKVDPEWYTVTWKVSQTKLVEKKELEQMRKLMTEDQYLQEMECSWMANRSGAVFAKFVQEIEEKKQITRVPYDPGFPVDCYFDLGISDKTCIIFI
;
A
#
# COMPACT_ATOMS: atom_id res chain seq x y z
N TRP A 1 -19.26 0.82 6.41
CA TRP A 1 -20.05 0.45 7.59
C TRP A 1 -21.35 -0.23 7.21
N ASP A 2 -22.11 0.35 6.28
CA ASP A 2 -23.42 -0.19 5.89
C ASP A 2 -23.34 -1.59 5.27
N MET A 3 -22.27 -1.89 4.57
CA MET A 3 -22.01 -3.25 4.05
C MET A 3 -21.86 -4.28 5.18
N ILE A 4 -21.14 -3.95 6.24
CA ILE A 4 -21.03 -4.85 7.41
C ILE A 4 -22.42 -5.12 7.99
N LYS A 5 -23.22 -4.07 8.22
CA LYS A 5 -24.59 -4.23 8.71
C LYS A 5 -25.45 -5.05 7.75
N LEU A 6 -25.33 -4.81 6.45
CA LEU A 6 -26.09 -5.53 5.42
C LEU A 6 -25.85 -7.04 5.49
N TYR A 7 -24.58 -7.45 5.57
CA TYR A 7 -24.23 -8.87 5.58
C TYR A 7 -24.43 -9.55 6.93
N THR A 8 -24.34 -8.80 8.04
CA THR A 8 -24.45 -9.40 9.39
C THR A 8 -25.84 -9.33 9.99
N ARG A 9 -26.75 -8.48 9.47
CA ARG A 9 -28.13 -8.31 10.00
C ARG A 9 -28.98 -9.60 10.03
N VAL A 10 -28.62 -10.58 9.21
CA VAL A 10 -29.30 -11.88 9.15
C VAL A 10 -28.93 -12.79 10.34
N ILE A 11 -27.92 -12.43 11.11
CA ILE A 11 -27.47 -13.19 12.28
C ILE A 11 -28.25 -12.68 13.50
N PRO A 12 -29.09 -13.52 14.16
CA PRO A 12 -29.83 -13.10 15.34
C PRO A 12 -28.89 -12.70 16.48
N GLY A 13 -29.22 -11.61 17.19
CA GLY A 13 -28.47 -11.16 18.36
C GLY A 13 -27.27 -10.28 18.09
N MET A 14 -27.08 -9.82 16.83
CA MET A 14 -26.08 -8.80 16.50
C MET A 14 -26.34 -7.49 17.24
N LYS A 15 -25.26 -6.84 17.67
CA LYS A 15 -25.31 -5.50 18.25
C LYS A 15 -24.37 -4.58 17.47
N TYR A 16 -24.82 -3.34 17.23
CA TYR A 16 -24.07 -2.36 16.47
C TYR A 16 -23.82 -1.11 17.30
N ASN A 17 -22.60 -0.61 17.27
CA ASN A 17 -22.22 0.69 17.83
C ASN A 17 -21.85 1.62 16.67
N GLU A 18 -22.72 2.59 16.39
CA GLU A 18 -22.53 3.53 15.27
C GLU A 18 -21.39 4.53 15.51
N THR A 19 -21.08 4.84 16.77
CA THR A 19 -20.00 5.78 17.10
C THR A 19 -18.63 5.14 16.94
N GLU A 20 -18.50 3.88 17.35
CA GLU A 20 -17.24 3.13 17.28
C GLU A 20 -17.11 2.33 15.97
N LEU A 21 -18.12 2.37 15.10
CA LEU A 21 -18.23 1.56 13.88
C LEU A 21 -17.94 0.08 14.16
N ARG A 22 -18.62 -0.46 15.18
CA ARG A 22 -18.38 -1.78 15.74
C ARG A 22 -19.60 -2.68 15.67
N ALA A 23 -19.42 -3.89 15.22
CA ALA A 23 -20.41 -4.95 15.19
C ALA A 23 -19.99 -6.08 16.13
N ASP A 24 -20.76 -6.33 17.19
CA ASP A 24 -20.54 -7.40 18.16
C ASP A 24 -21.45 -8.59 17.83
N PHE A 25 -20.85 -9.76 17.70
CA PHE A 25 -21.53 -11.03 17.42
C PHE A 25 -21.99 -11.72 18.70
N PRO A 26 -23.05 -12.55 18.65
CA PRO A 26 -23.57 -13.27 19.82
C PRO A 26 -22.55 -14.22 20.49
N ASN A 27 -21.56 -14.69 19.73
CA ASN A 27 -20.48 -15.55 20.21
C ASN A 27 -19.31 -14.79 20.86
N GLY A 28 -19.41 -13.46 21.01
CA GLY A 28 -18.38 -12.59 21.55
C GLY A 28 -17.33 -12.10 20.54
N SER A 29 -17.41 -12.53 19.28
CA SER A 29 -16.57 -12.00 18.22
C SER A 29 -16.96 -10.56 17.86
N ARG A 30 -16.07 -9.81 17.24
CA ARG A 30 -16.25 -8.40 16.91
C ARG A 30 -15.62 -8.06 15.57
N ILE A 31 -16.29 -7.21 14.83
CA ILE A 31 -15.72 -6.48 13.69
C ILE A 31 -15.74 -5.00 14.04
N GLN A 32 -14.65 -4.30 13.85
CA GLN A 32 -14.56 -2.85 14.09
C GLN A 32 -13.77 -2.19 12.96
N LEU A 33 -14.21 -1.02 12.51
CA LEU A 33 -13.50 -0.19 11.55
C LEU A 33 -12.68 0.85 12.29
N PHE A 34 -11.48 1.11 11.79
CA PHE A 34 -10.56 2.14 12.27
C PHE A 34 -10.17 3.04 11.11
N GLY A 35 -10.11 4.36 11.35
CA GLY A 35 -9.53 5.30 10.40
C GLY A 35 -8.00 5.19 10.40
N ALA A 36 -7.40 5.20 9.22
CA ALA A 36 -5.95 5.13 9.07
C ALA A 36 -5.24 6.47 9.31
N GLU A 37 -5.99 7.57 9.37
CA GLU A 37 -5.43 8.91 9.61
C GLU A 37 -4.85 9.06 11.03
N ASN A 38 -5.32 8.24 11.97
CA ASN A 38 -4.81 8.22 13.34
C ASN A 38 -4.36 6.79 13.71
N PRO A 39 -3.11 6.42 13.37
CA PRO A 39 -2.57 5.11 13.67
C PRO A 39 -2.66 4.72 15.15
N ASP A 40 -2.53 5.70 16.05
CA ASP A 40 -2.57 5.45 17.50
C ASP A 40 -3.93 5.00 18.01
N SER A 41 -5.02 5.19 17.25
CA SER A 41 -6.36 4.71 17.62
C SER A 41 -6.46 3.18 17.74
N ALA A 42 -5.62 2.46 17.03
CA ALA A 42 -5.52 1.00 17.09
C ALA A 42 -4.49 0.49 18.11
N ARG A 43 -3.73 1.39 18.74
CA ARG A 43 -2.67 1.04 19.71
C ARG A 43 -3.27 0.43 20.98
N GLY A 44 -2.66 -0.65 21.46
CA GLY A 44 -3.16 -1.36 22.66
C GLY A 44 -4.37 -2.28 22.42
N GLN A 45 -4.83 -2.41 21.18
CA GLN A 45 -5.80 -3.40 20.79
C GLN A 45 -5.14 -4.75 20.47
N PHE A 46 -5.93 -5.82 20.49
CA PHE A 46 -5.52 -7.17 20.09
C PHE A 46 -6.44 -7.65 18.98
N PHE A 47 -5.86 -8.10 17.88
CA PHE A 47 -6.61 -8.55 16.73
C PHE A 47 -6.30 -10.00 16.38
N ASP A 48 -7.35 -10.75 16.05
CA ASP A 48 -7.22 -12.10 15.47
C ASP A 48 -6.99 -12.01 13.96
N TYR A 49 -7.52 -10.94 13.32
CA TYR A 49 -7.31 -10.67 11.90
C TYR A 49 -7.46 -9.17 11.61
N VAL A 50 -6.64 -8.65 10.68
CA VAL A 50 -6.71 -7.25 10.23
C VAL A 50 -6.78 -7.20 8.71
N PHE A 51 -7.66 -6.35 8.20
CA PHE A 51 -7.72 -5.98 6.80
C PHE A 51 -7.28 -4.52 6.67
N CYS A 52 -6.21 -4.26 5.93
CA CYS A 52 -5.74 -2.93 5.58
C CYS A 52 -6.20 -2.62 4.17
N ASP A 53 -7.25 -1.81 4.05
CA ASP A 53 -7.79 -1.38 2.76
C ASP A 53 -7.10 -0.09 2.31
N GLU A 54 -6.80 0.03 1.03
CA GLU A 54 -6.03 1.15 0.45
C GLU A 54 -4.66 1.36 1.14
N TYR A 55 -3.93 0.26 1.39
CA TYR A 55 -2.70 0.29 2.19
C TYR A 55 -1.62 1.24 1.65
N ALA A 56 -1.54 1.46 0.34
CA ALA A 56 -0.64 2.42 -0.28
C ALA A 56 -0.86 3.88 0.20
N GLN A 57 -2.03 4.19 0.76
CA GLN A 57 -2.37 5.52 1.28
C GLN A 57 -2.20 5.64 2.80
N MET A 58 -1.88 4.54 3.49
CA MET A 58 -1.68 4.53 4.94
C MET A 58 -0.29 5.04 5.33
N ASP A 59 -0.18 5.54 6.56
CA ASP A 59 1.12 5.83 7.18
C ASP A 59 1.99 4.56 7.20
N GLU A 60 3.23 4.65 6.72
CA GLU A 60 4.17 3.52 6.62
C GLU A 60 4.44 2.83 7.97
N ARG A 61 4.24 3.55 9.10
CA ARG A 61 4.38 3.02 10.47
C ARG A 61 3.20 2.14 10.91
N MET A 62 2.07 2.23 10.21
CA MET A 62 0.85 1.52 10.60
C MET A 62 1.08 0.02 10.78
N PHE A 63 1.71 -0.63 9.80
CA PHE A 63 1.97 -2.06 9.90
C PHE A 63 3.07 -2.41 10.90
N PRO A 64 4.32 -1.91 10.78
CA PRO A 64 5.42 -2.38 11.62
C PRO A 64 5.27 -2.01 13.10
N GLU A 65 4.72 -0.82 13.39
CA GLU A 65 4.70 -0.32 14.76
C GLU A 65 3.39 -0.58 15.51
N ILE A 66 2.27 -0.76 14.80
CA ILE A 66 0.95 -0.82 15.41
C ILE A 66 0.27 -2.16 15.16
N ILE A 67 0.06 -2.53 13.89
CA ILE A 67 -0.69 -3.74 13.58
C ILE A 67 0.12 -4.99 13.90
N ARG A 68 1.40 -5.04 13.52
CA ARG A 68 2.24 -6.23 13.73
C ARG A 68 2.34 -6.63 15.21
N PRO A 69 2.57 -5.70 16.16
CA PRO A 69 2.48 -6.02 17.58
C PRO A 69 1.08 -6.46 18.03
N ALA A 70 0.02 -5.80 17.54
CA ALA A 70 -1.37 -6.07 17.94
C ALA A 70 -1.88 -7.46 17.53
N ILE A 71 -1.35 -8.05 16.46
CA ILE A 71 -1.69 -9.42 16.01
C ILE A 71 -0.73 -10.49 16.56
N ALA A 72 0.44 -10.09 17.10
CA ALA A 72 1.51 -11.04 17.45
C ALA A 72 1.09 -12.01 18.57
N ASP A 73 0.46 -11.52 19.64
CA ASP A 73 0.08 -12.33 20.79
C ASP A 73 -0.91 -13.44 20.43
N ARG A 74 -1.78 -13.18 19.46
CA ARG A 74 -2.81 -14.11 19.00
C ARG A 74 -2.40 -14.94 17.79
N LYS A 75 -1.19 -14.71 17.28
CA LYS A 75 -0.75 -15.26 15.98
C LYS A 75 -1.76 -14.93 14.88
N GLY A 76 -2.26 -13.71 14.92
CA GLY A 76 -3.33 -13.24 14.05
C GLY A 76 -2.87 -13.12 12.60
N GLY A 77 -3.84 -13.15 11.68
CA GLY A 77 -3.61 -12.94 10.25
C GLY A 77 -3.74 -11.47 9.84
N ILE A 78 -3.22 -11.16 8.67
CA ILE A 78 -3.36 -9.82 8.06
C ILE A 78 -3.55 -9.94 6.55
N CYS A 79 -4.35 -9.03 6.01
CA CYS A 79 -4.54 -8.88 4.57
C CYS A 79 -4.33 -7.41 4.19
N PHE A 80 -3.49 -7.16 3.21
CA PHE A 80 -3.29 -5.85 2.60
C PHE A 80 -3.98 -5.81 1.26
N ILE A 81 -4.78 -4.77 1.04
CA ILE A 81 -5.52 -4.54 -0.19
C ILE A 81 -5.25 -3.11 -0.63
N GLY A 82 -5.13 -2.89 -1.92
CA GLY A 82 -4.95 -1.54 -2.47
C GLY A 82 -4.48 -1.54 -3.91
N THR A 83 -4.52 -0.36 -4.49
CA THR A 83 -3.96 -0.07 -5.81
C THR A 83 -2.49 0.36 -5.64
N PRO A 84 -1.59 -0.05 -6.53
CA PRO A 84 -0.20 0.43 -6.54
C PRO A 84 -0.12 1.96 -6.57
N ASN A 85 0.76 2.55 -5.78
CA ASN A 85 1.01 3.99 -5.79
C ASN A 85 2.51 4.31 -5.91
N GLY A 86 3.14 3.75 -6.96
CA GLY A 86 4.58 3.85 -7.14
C GLY A 86 5.34 2.82 -6.30
N MET A 87 6.66 3.01 -6.16
CA MET A 87 7.53 2.13 -5.39
C MET A 87 7.64 2.61 -3.94
N ASP A 88 6.55 2.51 -3.22
CA ASP A 88 6.37 2.90 -1.82
C ASP A 88 6.53 1.71 -0.86
N ALA A 89 6.16 1.91 0.41
CA ALA A 89 6.19 0.85 1.43
C ALA A 89 5.30 -0.36 1.07
N PHE A 90 4.21 -0.15 0.30
CA PHE A 90 3.37 -1.24 -0.17
C PHE A 90 4.06 -2.08 -1.25
N TYR A 91 4.78 -1.43 -2.16
CA TYR A 91 5.62 -2.13 -3.13
C TYR A 91 6.70 -2.98 -2.45
N ASP A 92 7.42 -2.41 -1.48
CA ASP A 92 8.45 -3.12 -0.73
C ASP A 92 7.88 -4.34 0.02
N LEU A 93 6.70 -4.17 0.62
CA LEU A 93 5.99 -5.27 1.29
C LEU A 93 5.59 -6.36 0.29
N TYR A 94 5.04 -5.97 -0.87
CA TYR A 94 4.63 -6.90 -1.92
C TYR A 94 5.81 -7.71 -2.46
N GLU A 95 6.95 -7.06 -2.75
CA GLU A 95 8.16 -7.76 -3.24
C GLU A 95 8.73 -8.73 -2.19
N LYS A 96 8.74 -8.36 -0.92
CA LYS A 96 9.13 -9.27 0.18
C LYS A 96 8.16 -10.45 0.30
N ALA A 97 6.86 -10.18 0.25
CA ALA A 97 5.82 -11.20 0.36
C ALA A 97 5.85 -12.24 -0.79
N LYS A 98 6.27 -11.85 -1.99
CA LYS A 98 6.39 -12.78 -3.14
C LYS A 98 7.38 -13.92 -2.92
N VAL A 99 8.38 -13.72 -2.09
CA VAL A 99 9.46 -14.69 -1.85
C VAL A 99 9.32 -15.39 -0.49
N ASP A 100 8.42 -14.95 0.36
CA ASP A 100 8.17 -15.52 1.68
C ASP A 100 7.02 -16.53 1.61
N PRO A 101 7.26 -17.82 1.94
CA PRO A 101 6.25 -18.87 1.86
C PRO A 101 5.09 -18.72 2.86
N GLU A 102 5.21 -17.86 3.86
CA GLU A 102 4.12 -17.55 4.80
C GLU A 102 3.10 -16.58 4.24
N TRP A 103 3.40 -15.97 3.07
CA TRP A 103 2.55 -14.99 2.44
C TRP A 103 1.93 -15.49 1.14
N TYR A 104 0.70 -15.07 0.91
CA TYR A 104 0.04 -15.23 -0.37
C TYR A 104 -0.09 -13.86 -1.05
N THR A 105 0.36 -13.75 -2.30
CA THR A 105 0.25 -12.52 -3.09
C THR A 105 -0.54 -12.78 -4.36
N VAL A 106 -1.39 -11.83 -4.73
CA VAL A 106 -2.16 -11.89 -5.97
C VAL A 106 -2.36 -10.47 -6.51
N THR A 107 -2.33 -10.34 -7.83
CA THR A 107 -2.63 -9.10 -8.53
C THR A 107 -3.73 -9.38 -9.56
N TRP A 108 -4.81 -8.62 -9.48
CA TRP A 108 -5.94 -8.72 -10.42
C TRP A 108 -5.98 -7.52 -11.34
N LYS A 109 -5.50 -7.70 -12.55
CA LYS A 109 -5.56 -6.71 -13.61
C LYS A 109 -6.91 -6.76 -14.31
N VAL A 110 -7.44 -5.61 -14.74
CA VAL A 110 -8.70 -5.54 -15.45
C VAL A 110 -8.66 -6.34 -16.76
N SER A 111 -7.51 -6.35 -17.42
CA SER A 111 -7.28 -7.15 -18.65
C SER A 111 -7.41 -8.66 -18.43
N GLN A 112 -7.16 -9.15 -17.21
CA GLN A 112 -7.24 -10.56 -16.85
C GLN A 112 -8.63 -10.96 -16.32
N THR A 113 -9.23 -10.11 -15.45
CA THR A 113 -10.49 -10.44 -14.77
C THR A 113 -11.70 -10.38 -15.69
N LYS A 114 -11.68 -9.51 -16.70
CA LYS A 114 -12.80 -9.29 -17.64
C LYS A 114 -14.12 -8.91 -16.95
N LEU A 115 -14.06 -8.35 -15.73
CA LEU A 115 -15.23 -7.96 -14.95
C LEU A 115 -15.86 -6.67 -15.47
N VAL A 116 -15.08 -5.82 -16.13
CA VAL A 116 -15.52 -4.54 -16.68
C VAL A 116 -15.73 -4.70 -18.18
N GLU A 117 -16.86 -4.19 -18.68
CA GLU A 117 -17.18 -4.24 -20.11
C GLU A 117 -16.18 -3.43 -20.94
N LYS A 118 -15.87 -3.89 -22.15
CA LYS A 118 -14.92 -3.22 -23.06
C LYS A 118 -15.27 -1.76 -23.32
N LYS A 119 -16.57 -1.46 -23.51
CA LYS A 119 -17.04 -0.10 -23.73
C LYS A 119 -16.73 0.82 -22.57
N GLU A 120 -16.87 0.32 -21.34
CA GLU A 120 -16.56 1.07 -20.14
C GLU A 120 -15.06 1.32 -20.01
N LEU A 121 -14.23 0.31 -20.30
CA LEU A 121 -12.77 0.46 -20.32
C LEU A 121 -12.29 1.49 -21.36
N GLU A 122 -12.94 1.54 -22.52
CA GLU A 122 -12.65 2.55 -23.55
C GLU A 122 -13.03 3.97 -23.09
N GLN A 123 -14.10 4.11 -22.31
CA GLN A 123 -14.47 5.40 -21.71
C GLN A 123 -13.48 5.82 -20.64
N MET A 124 -13.10 4.90 -19.74
CA MET A 124 -12.08 5.17 -18.71
C MET A 124 -10.75 5.59 -19.33
N ARG A 125 -10.29 4.93 -20.40
CA ARG A 125 -9.07 5.32 -21.11
C ARG A 125 -9.12 6.72 -21.72
N LYS A 126 -10.30 7.23 -22.08
CA LYS A 126 -10.45 8.60 -22.57
C LYS A 126 -10.41 9.66 -21.47
N LEU A 127 -10.77 9.27 -20.24
CA LEU A 127 -10.84 10.17 -19.08
C LEU A 127 -9.56 10.19 -18.27
N MET A 128 -8.78 9.12 -18.32
CA MET A 128 -7.53 8.94 -17.57
C MET A 128 -6.31 9.21 -18.47
N THR A 129 -5.21 9.62 -17.88
CA THR A 129 -3.91 9.53 -18.55
C THR A 129 -3.53 8.05 -18.70
N GLU A 130 -2.62 7.73 -19.62
CA GLU A 130 -2.15 6.34 -19.77
C GLU A 130 -1.57 5.79 -18.46
N ASP A 131 -0.81 6.61 -17.72
CA ASP A 131 -0.24 6.21 -16.44
C ASP A 131 -1.31 5.95 -15.38
N GLN A 132 -2.31 6.80 -15.28
CA GLN A 132 -3.45 6.56 -14.39
C GLN A 132 -4.17 5.25 -14.75
N TYR A 133 -4.37 4.99 -16.03
CA TYR A 133 -5.01 3.75 -16.47
C TYR A 133 -4.15 2.52 -16.14
N LEU A 134 -2.84 2.59 -16.37
CA LEU A 134 -1.92 1.51 -16.02
C LEU A 134 -1.87 1.26 -14.51
N GLN A 135 -1.91 2.31 -13.71
CA GLN A 135 -1.94 2.20 -12.24
C GLN A 135 -3.24 1.58 -11.75
N GLU A 136 -4.37 2.19 -12.09
CA GLU A 136 -5.68 1.84 -11.51
C GLU A 136 -6.25 0.55 -12.10
N MET A 137 -6.05 0.32 -13.41
CA MET A 137 -6.69 -0.80 -14.10
C MET A 137 -5.74 -1.98 -14.33
N GLU A 138 -4.45 -1.72 -14.51
CA GLU A 138 -3.46 -2.76 -14.79
C GLU A 138 -2.50 -3.00 -13.61
N CYS A 139 -2.73 -2.36 -12.45
CA CYS A 139 -1.95 -2.51 -11.22
C CYS A 139 -0.45 -2.30 -11.44
N SER A 140 -0.08 -1.28 -12.21
CA SER A 140 1.32 -0.97 -12.51
C SER A 140 1.96 -0.19 -11.37
N TRP A 141 3.03 -0.72 -10.79
CA TRP A 141 3.86 -0.01 -9.82
C TRP A 141 4.72 1.10 -10.43
N MET A 142 4.89 1.09 -11.75
CA MET A 142 5.78 2.01 -12.47
C MET A 142 5.06 3.25 -13.00
N ALA A 143 3.73 3.23 -13.08
CA ALA A 143 2.95 4.26 -13.73
C ALA A 143 3.09 5.66 -13.09
N ASN A 144 3.28 5.72 -11.78
CA ASN A 144 3.40 6.98 -11.05
C ASN A 144 4.75 7.70 -11.24
N ARG A 145 5.69 7.12 -11.98
CA ARG A 145 7.00 7.73 -12.28
C ARG A 145 6.92 8.85 -13.33
N SER A 146 5.90 8.88 -14.18
CA SER A 146 5.84 9.86 -15.29
C SER A 146 5.61 11.30 -14.85
N GLY A 147 5.09 11.53 -13.65
CA GLY A 147 4.98 12.87 -13.05
C GLY A 147 6.30 13.40 -12.48
N ALA A 148 7.30 12.56 -12.24
CA ALA A 148 8.60 12.99 -11.77
C ALA A 148 9.45 13.50 -12.94
N VAL A 149 10.02 14.71 -12.81
CA VAL A 149 10.78 15.40 -13.85
C VAL A 149 11.86 14.51 -14.48
N PHE A 150 12.46 13.63 -13.70
CA PHE A 150 13.56 12.76 -14.12
C PHE A 150 13.17 11.28 -14.32
N ALA A 151 11.89 10.91 -14.19
CA ALA A 151 11.48 9.50 -14.23
C ALA A 151 11.95 8.76 -15.47
N LYS A 152 11.81 9.38 -16.64
CA LYS A 152 12.22 8.80 -17.92
C LYS A 152 13.74 8.58 -17.99
N PHE A 153 14.51 9.54 -17.48
CA PHE A 153 15.97 9.42 -17.45
C PHE A 153 16.43 8.33 -16.46
N VAL A 154 15.79 8.25 -15.29
CA VAL A 154 16.07 7.18 -14.31
C VAL A 154 15.77 5.82 -14.89
N GLN A 155 14.63 5.65 -15.57
CA GLN A 155 14.30 4.40 -16.24
C GLN A 155 15.35 4.02 -17.30
N GLU A 156 15.78 4.97 -18.13
CA GLU A 156 16.82 4.72 -19.15
C GLU A 156 18.16 4.26 -18.55
N ILE A 157 18.59 4.85 -17.46
CA ILE A 157 19.85 4.46 -16.80
C ILE A 157 19.72 3.12 -16.06
N GLU A 158 18.54 2.78 -15.54
CA GLU A 158 18.25 1.46 -14.98
C GLU A 158 18.30 0.37 -16.08
N GLU A 159 17.59 0.58 -17.20
CA GLU A 159 17.61 -0.34 -18.35
C GLU A 159 19.03 -0.56 -18.91
N LYS A 160 19.82 0.50 -18.93
CA LYS A 160 21.24 0.46 -19.36
C LYS A 160 22.17 -0.10 -18.27
N LYS A 161 21.65 -0.48 -17.10
CA LYS A 161 22.44 -0.94 -15.94
C LYS A 161 23.55 0.03 -15.53
N GLN A 162 23.28 1.32 -15.65
CA GLN A 162 24.23 2.37 -15.29
C GLN A 162 24.18 2.72 -13.80
N ILE A 163 23.15 2.29 -13.06
CA ILE A 163 23.10 2.40 -11.60
C ILE A 163 23.97 1.26 -11.04
N THR A 164 25.12 1.62 -10.50
CA THR A 164 26.09 0.66 -9.97
C THR A 164 26.74 1.21 -8.70
N ARG A 165 27.40 0.33 -7.96
CA ARG A 165 28.20 0.75 -6.82
C ARG A 165 29.50 1.38 -7.32
N VAL A 166 29.69 2.67 -7.04
CA VAL A 166 30.93 3.39 -7.32
C VAL A 166 31.75 3.43 -6.02
N PRO A 167 32.91 2.75 -5.96
CA PRO A 167 33.77 2.81 -4.77
C PRO A 167 34.44 4.19 -4.69
N TYR A 168 34.65 4.67 -3.47
CA TYR A 168 35.41 5.88 -3.22
C TYR A 168 36.86 5.71 -3.70
N ASP A 169 37.35 6.67 -4.49
CA ASP A 169 38.74 6.74 -4.90
C ASP A 169 39.39 8.00 -4.31
N PRO A 170 40.37 7.85 -3.40
CA PRO A 170 41.01 8.99 -2.74
C PRO A 170 41.88 9.85 -3.70
N GLY A 171 42.08 9.41 -4.93
CA GLY A 171 42.80 10.18 -5.98
C GLY A 171 41.95 11.28 -6.61
N PHE A 172 40.65 11.31 -6.36
CA PHE A 172 39.73 12.31 -6.93
C PHE A 172 39.05 13.13 -5.85
N PRO A 173 38.85 14.43 -6.07
CA PRO A 173 37.99 15.24 -5.18
C PRO A 173 36.53 14.75 -5.26
N VAL A 174 35.80 14.87 -4.17
CA VAL A 174 34.39 14.55 -4.12
C VAL A 174 33.63 15.81 -3.75
N ASP A 175 32.72 16.22 -4.63
CA ASP A 175 31.80 17.30 -4.36
C ASP A 175 30.55 16.75 -3.66
N CYS A 176 30.07 17.47 -2.64
CA CYS A 176 28.88 17.08 -1.87
C CYS A 176 27.78 18.12 -2.08
N TYR A 177 26.61 17.63 -2.48
CA TYR A 177 25.41 18.45 -2.66
C TYR A 177 24.35 18.05 -1.65
N PHE A 178 23.77 19.04 -0.97
CA PHE A 178 22.78 18.84 0.08
C PHE A 178 21.44 19.40 -0.36
N ASP A 179 20.39 18.60 -0.29
CA ASP A 179 19.00 19.05 -0.31
C ASP A 179 18.44 18.84 1.10
N LEU A 180 18.24 19.96 1.80
CA LEU A 180 17.85 19.97 3.22
C LEU A 180 16.32 19.96 3.32
N GLY A 181 15.74 18.80 3.55
CA GLY A 181 14.32 18.68 3.87
C GLY A 181 13.98 19.26 5.24
N ILE A 182 12.83 19.95 5.34
CA ILE A 182 12.26 20.45 6.61
C ILE A 182 11.16 19.50 7.11
N SER A 183 10.31 19.03 6.19
CA SER A 183 9.22 18.08 6.44
C SER A 183 9.38 16.77 5.69
N ASP A 184 10.41 16.65 4.87
CA ASP A 184 10.78 15.52 4.06
C ASP A 184 12.22 15.05 4.36
N LYS A 185 12.68 13.99 3.69
CA LYS A 185 14.02 13.42 3.92
C LYS A 185 15.10 14.33 3.35
N THR A 186 16.15 14.61 4.12
CA THR A 186 17.37 15.24 3.60
C THR A 186 18.06 14.30 2.61
N CYS A 187 18.39 14.80 1.43
CA CYS A 187 19.15 14.09 0.41
C CYS A 187 20.59 14.61 0.34
N ILE A 188 21.57 13.72 0.25
CA ILE A 188 23.00 14.06 0.06
C ILE A 188 23.48 13.33 -1.19
N ILE A 189 24.02 14.10 -2.15
CA ILE A 189 24.57 13.57 -3.39
C ILE A 189 26.09 13.81 -3.38
N PHE A 190 26.83 12.77 -3.66
CA PHE A 190 28.29 12.80 -3.84
C PHE A 190 28.61 12.65 -5.32
N ILE A 191 29.42 13.56 -5.87
CA ILE A 191 29.86 13.53 -7.26
C ILE A 191 31.40 13.60 -7.32
#